data_aaf74e421a812cbc3c7f06a6bf8a9a9e
#
_entry.id   aaf74e421a812cbc3c7f06a6bf8a9a9e
#
_cell.length_a   1.000
_cell.length_b   1.000
_cell.length_c   1.000
_cell.angle_alpha   90.00
_cell.angle_beta   90.00
_cell.angle_gamma   90.00
#
_symmetry.space_group_name_H-M   'P 1'
#
loop_
_entity.id
_entity.type
_entity.pdbx_description
1 polymer ?
#
loop_
_entity_poly.entity_id
_entity_poly.type
_entity_poly.pdbx_seq_one_letter_code
_entity_poly.pdbx_strand_id
1 'polypeptide(L)'
;MDSVAEYARRAADMQEKGVQYITMGIAGSDTDARKGPAFLVSGPQEAYAAVEPLLTKVAAAVDDHPCVARVGEGSAKMICDSIEIGECQLLAEAYDVMRHARLSNQEMAGTFAEWNKTEQESYLLDITSTILLKKDSDVDGCKPSDAFLVDRIQD
;
A
#
# COMPACT_ATOMS: atom_id res chain seq x y z
N MET A 1 3.62 -4.89 -12.55
CA MET A 1 2.98 -3.56 -12.71
C MET A 1 2.47 -3.46 -14.14
N ASP A 2 1.16 -3.30 -14.34
CA ASP A 2 0.60 -3.16 -15.69
C ASP A 2 0.95 -1.77 -16.24
N SER A 3 1.62 -1.72 -17.38
CA SER A 3 1.94 -0.45 -18.05
C SER A 3 0.69 0.20 -18.65
N VAL A 4 0.74 1.51 -18.90
CA VAL A 4 -0.34 2.24 -19.61
C VAL A 4 -0.68 1.59 -20.96
N ALA A 5 0.35 1.09 -21.67
CA ALA A 5 0.17 0.40 -22.94
C ALA A 5 -0.59 -0.93 -22.77
N GLU A 6 -0.33 -1.67 -21.72
CA GLU A 6 -1.03 -2.93 -21.44
C GLU A 6 -2.49 -2.69 -21.06
N TYR A 7 -2.76 -1.63 -20.28
CA TYR A 7 -4.14 -1.21 -20.02
C TYR A 7 -4.89 -0.90 -21.32
N ALA A 8 -4.31 -0.05 -22.18
CA ALA A 8 -4.93 0.35 -23.43
C ALA A 8 -5.23 -0.87 -24.34
N ARG A 9 -4.28 -1.82 -24.43
CA ARG A 9 -4.46 -3.05 -25.19
C ARG A 9 -5.62 -3.88 -24.64
N ARG A 10 -5.67 -4.14 -23.33
CA ARG A 10 -6.74 -4.93 -22.71
C ARG A 10 -8.10 -4.24 -22.81
N ALA A 11 -8.15 -2.93 -22.68
CA ALA A 11 -9.37 -2.17 -22.81
C ALA A 11 -9.95 -2.29 -24.24
N ALA A 12 -9.09 -2.19 -25.27
CA ALA A 12 -9.49 -2.39 -26.67
C ALA A 12 -10.00 -3.82 -26.93
N ASP A 13 -9.25 -4.83 -26.48
CA ASP A 13 -9.64 -6.25 -26.63
C ASP A 13 -11.00 -6.56 -25.97
N MET A 14 -11.32 -5.91 -24.84
CA MET A 14 -12.59 -6.08 -24.14
C MET A 14 -13.72 -5.32 -24.82
N GLN A 15 -13.43 -4.12 -25.34
CA GLN A 15 -14.40 -3.32 -26.06
C GLN A 15 -14.88 -4.02 -27.34
N GLU A 16 -13.99 -4.70 -28.09
CA GLU A 16 -14.36 -5.53 -29.24
C GLU A 16 -15.34 -6.65 -28.88
N LYS A 17 -15.30 -7.13 -27.64
CA LYS A 17 -16.20 -8.16 -27.11
C LYS A 17 -17.47 -7.59 -26.46
N GLY A 18 -17.67 -6.27 -26.52
CA GLY A 18 -18.79 -5.61 -25.86
C GLY A 18 -18.70 -5.58 -24.33
N VAL A 19 -17.50 -5.79 -23.77
CA VAL A 19 -17.25 -5.77 -22.32
C VAL A 19 -16.57 -4.47 -21.93
N GLN A 20 -17.12 -3.78 -20.94
CA GLN A 20 -16.49 -2.60 -20.35
C GLN A 20 -15.35 -3.01 -19.43
N TYR A 21 -14.21 -2.34 -19.57
CA TYR A 21 -13.00 -2.64 -18.82
C TYR A 21 -12.63 -1.49 -17.89
N ILE A 22 -12.46 -1.79 -16.62
CA ILE A 22 -11.93 -0.85 -15.62
C ILE A 22 -10.68 -1.44 -14.96
N THR A 23 -9.79 -0.59 -14.51
CA THR A 23 -8.71 -0.95 -13.59
C THR A 23 -8.90 -0.26 -12.27
N MET A 24 -8.33 -0.84 -11.23
CA MET A 24 -8.50 -0.33 -9.87
C MET A 24 -7.19 -0.44 -9.11
N GLY A 25 -6.74 0.66 -8.53
CA GLY A 25 -5.75 0.69 -7.47
C GLY A 25 -6.45 0.44 -6.15
N ILE A 26 -5.91 -0.47 -5.34
CA ILE A 26 -6.40 -0.78 -4.01
C ILE A 26 -5.30 -0.38 -3.03
N ALA A 27 -5.61 0.57 -2.15
CA ALA A 27 -4.72 0.95 -1.07
C ALA A 27 -5.24 0.36 0.25
N GLY A 28 -4.34 -0.29 0.97
CA GLY A 28 -4.63 -0.97 2.23
C GLY A 28 -3.92 -2.32 2.30
N SER A 29 -3.74 -2.79 3.52
CA SER A 29 -3.14 -4.08 3.82
C SER A 29 -4.15 -5.23 3.78
N ASP A 30 -3.68 -6.46 4.00
CA ASP A 30 -4.53 -7.63 4.19
C ASP A 30 -5.45 -7.51 5.41
N THR A 31 -5.02 -6.78 6.45
CA THR A 31 -5.87 -6.46 7.61
C THR A 31 -6.96 -5.45 7.26
N ASP A 32 -6.67 -4.51 6.37
CA ASP A 32 -7.62 -3.49 5.91
C ASP A 32 -8.65 -4.07 4.94
N ALA A 33 -8.32 -5.16 4.25
CA ALA A 33 -9.29 -5.88 3.40
C ALA A 33 -10.56 -6.31 4.17
N ARG A 34 -10.47 -6.48 5.48
CA ARG A 34 -11.63 -6.80 6.36
C ARG A 34 -12.38 -5.56 6.85
N LYS A 35 -11.71 -4.41 6.88
CA LYS A 35 -12.27 -3.14 7.37
C LYS A 35 -12.73 -2.23 6.23
N GLY A 36 -12.33 -2.54 5.02
CA GLY A 36 -12.52 -1.79 3.81
C GLY A 36 -11.22 -1.11 3.34
N PRO A 37 -10.79 -1.36 2.11
CA PRO A 37 -9.67 -0.63 1.49
C PRO A 37 -10.15 0.68 0.85
N ALA A 38 -9.20 1.54 0.43
CA ALA A 38 -9.51 2.63 -0.48
C ALA A 38 -9.39 2.17 -1.94
N PHE A 39 -10.27 2.68 -2.80
CA PHE A 39 -10.31 2.33 -4.22
C PHE A 39 -10.08 3.56 -5.11
N LEU A 40 -9.09 3.48 -6.01
CA LEU A 40 -8.90 4.44 -7.10
C LEU A 40 -9.20 3.75 -8.41
N VAL A 41 -10.30 4.14 -9.05
CA VAL A 41 -10.83 3.46 -10.23
C VAL A 41 -10.51 4.24 -11.51
N SER A 42 -10.03 3.56 -12.54
CA SER A 42 -9.85 4.11 -13.89
C SER A 42 -10.68 3.34 -14.91
N GLY A 43 -11.25 4.06 -15.85
CA GLY A 43 -12.02 3.51 -16.94
C GLY A 43 -13.20 4.42 -17.32
N PRO A 44 -14.04 3.97 -18.27
CA PRO A 44 -15.21 4.71 -18.72
C PRO A 44 -16.16 5.06 -17.57
N GLN A 45 -16.75 6.26 -17.62
CA GLN A 45 -17.68 6.73 -16.58
C GLN A 45 -18.87 5.78 -16.39
N GLU A 46 -19.39 5.23 -17.47
CA GLU A 46 -20.53 4.31 -17.43
C GLU A 46 -20.17 2.99 -16.74
N ALA A 47 -18.95 2.48 -16.97
CA ALA A 47 -18.45 1.29 -16.31
C ALA A 47 -18.25 1.51 -14.82
N TYR A 48 -17.71 2.68 -14.43
CA TYR A 48 -17.58 3.07 -13.04
C TYR A 48 -18.93 3.16 -12.35
N ALA A 49 -19.90 3.86 -12.95
CA ALA A 49 -21.23 4.05 -12.36
C ALA A 49 -21.94 2.70 -12.09
N ALA A 50 -21.66 1.67 -12.89
CA ALA A 50 -22.24 0.34 -12.69
C ALA A 50 -21.66 -0.38 -11.44
N VAL A 51 -20.41 -0.12 -11.07
CA VAL A 51 -19.73 -0.79 -9.94
C VAL A 51 -19.64 0.09 -8.69
N GLU A 52 -19.75 1.40 -8.81
CA GLU A 52 -19.68 2.36 -7.71
C GLU A 52 -20.57 1.99 -6.50
N PRO A 53 -21.85 1.59 -6.67
CA PRO A 53 -22.70 1.24 -5.53
C PRO A 53 -22.19 0.01 -4.74
N LEU A 54 -21.43 -0.88 -5.41
CA LEU A 54 -20.81 -2.03 -4.76
C LEU A 54 -19.54 -1.61 -4.04
N LEU A 55 -18.66 -0.86 -4.71
CA LEU A 55 -17.38 -0.41 -4.15
C LEU A 55 -17.60 0.48 -2.92
N THR A 56 -18.55 1.39 -2.98
CA THR A 56 -18.95 2.27 -1.86
C THR A 56 -19.34 1.50 -0.60
N LYS A 57 -19.95 0.32 -0.75
CA LYS A 57 -20.35 -0.52 0.39
C LYS A 57 -19.22 -1.26 1.07
N VAL A 58 -18.13 -1.51 0.36
CA VAL A 58 -17.01 -2.32 0.84
C VAL A 58 -15.75 -1.50 1.10
N ALA A 59 -15.73 -0.24 0.68
CA ALA A 59 -14.63 0.67 0.92
C ALA A 59 -14.55 1.11 2.39
N ALA A 60 -13.35 1.50 2.81
CA ALA A 60 -13.19 2.29 4.02
C ALA A 60 -14.00 3.59 3.93
N ALA A 61 -14.37 4.13 5.06
CA ALA A 61 -15.01 5.45 5.13
C ALA A 61 -14.26 6.35 6.12
N VAL A 62 -14.09 7.61 5.75
CA VAL A 62 -13.55 8.67 6.61
C VAL A 62 -14.62 9.74 6.72
N ASP A 63 -15.02 10.08 7.93
CA ASP A 63 -16.10 11.05 8.19
C ASP A 63 -17.39 10.76 7.38
N ASP A 64 -17.79 9.47 7.37
CA ASP A 64 -18.94 8.95 6.60
C ASP A 64 -18.79 9.05 5.06
N HIS A 65 -17.64 9.43 4.56
CA HIS A 65 -17.35 9.46 3.13
C HIS A 65 -16.58 8.20 2.70
N PRO A 66 -17.11 7.39 1.75
CA PRO A 66 -16.43 6.20 1.27
C PRO A 66 -15.18 6.56 0.48
N CYS A 67 -14.09 5.86 0.76
CA CYS A 67 -12.80 6.04 0.09
C CYS A 67 -12.82 5.39 -1.31
N VAL A 68 -13.65 5.90 -2.19
CA VAL A 68 -13.77 5.47 -3.59
C VAL A 68 -13.72 6.70 -4.49
N ALA A 69 -12.83 6.69 -5.46
CA ALA A 69 -12.74 7.77 -6.43
C ALA A 69 -12.47 7.25 -7.85
N ARG A 70 -13.13 7.85 -8.84
CA ARG A 70 -12.74 7.67 -10.24
C ARG A 70 -11.71 8.73 -10.64
N VAL A 71 -10.56 8.28 -11.11
CA VAL A 71 -9.42 9.15 -11.48
C VAL A 71 -9.20 9.24 -13.00
N GLY A 72 -10.27 9.09 -13.77
CA GLY A 72 -10.22 9.23 -15.23
C GLY A 72 -10.04 7.91 -15.97
N GLU A 73 -9.44 7.97 -17.15
CA GLU A 73 -9.12 6.82 -17.99
C GLU A 73 -7.62 6.62 -18.00
N GLY A 74 -7.16 5.40 -17.65
CA GLY A 74 -5.74 5.09 -17.62
C GLY A 74 -5.34 4.21 -16.42
N SER A 75 -4.14 4.39 -15.91
CA SER A 75 -3.54 3.52 -14.88
C SER A 75 -3.61 4.12 -13.47
N ALA A 76 -4.79 4.17 -12.86
CA ALA A 76 -4.92 4.53 -11.43
C ALA A 76 -3.99 3.69 -10.56
N LYS A 77 -3.94 2.38 -10.82
CA LYS A 77 -3.04 1.46 -10.10
C LYS A 77 -1.57 1.89 -10.21
N MET A 78 -1.11 2.30 -11.38
CA MET A 78 0.28 2.73 -11.55
C MET A 78 0.61 3.97 -10.72
N ILE A 79 -0.33 4.92 -10.60
CA ILE A 79 -0.16 6.12 -9.77
C ILE A 79 -0.07 5.73 -8.29
N CYS A 80 -1.00 4.89 -7.80
CA CYS A 80 -0.98 4.39 -6.42
C CYS A 80 0.33 3.67 -6.11
N ASP A 81 0.71 2.70 -6.95
CA ASP A 81 1.94 1.92 -6.75
C ASP A 81 3.19 2.81 -6.77
N SER A 82 3.20 3.86 -7.61
CA SER A 82 4.34 4.79 -7.69
C SER A 82 4.48 5.65 -6.44
N ILE A 83 3.36 6.10 -5.86
CA ILE A 83 3.36 6.86 -4.60
C ILE A 83 3.85 5.95 -3.47
N GLU A 84 3.29 4.75 -3.34
CA GLU A 84 3.66 3.78 -2.31
C GLU A 84 5.16 3.39 -2.40
N ILE A 85 5.69 3.16 -3.60
CA ILE A 85 7.12 2.91 -3.80
C ILE A 85 7.96 4.12 -3.35
N GLY A 86 7.52 5.34 -3.65
CA GLY A 86 8.18 6.56 -3.20
C GLY A 86 8.21 6.69 -1.67
N GLU A 87 7.10 6.38 -1.00
CA GLU A 87 7.01 6.36 0.46
C GLU A 87 7.91 5.28 1.07
N CYS A 88 7.90 4.07 0.52
CA CYS A 88 8.81 3.00 0.95
C CYS A 88 10.28 3.39 0.81
N GLN A 89 10.65 4.08 -0.28
CA GLN A 89 12.00 4.58 -0.50
C GLN A 89 12.41 5.60 0.57
N LEU A 90 11.54 6.56 0.89
CA LEU A 90 11.79 7.56 1.94
C LEU A 90 12.00 6.89 3.31
N LEU A 91 11.20 5.89 3.65
CA LEU A 91 11.36 5.12 4.89
C LEU A 91 12.67 4.34 4.93
N ALA A 92 13.05 3.73 3.81
CA ALA A 92 14.32 3.02 3.69
C ALA A 92 15.51 3.96 3.86
N GLU A 93 15.48 5.15 3.27
CA GLU A 93 16.54 6.15 3.43
C GLU A 93 16.60 6.68 4.87
N ALA A 94 15.46 6.94 5.50
CA ALA A 94 15.41 7.34 6.90
C ALA A 94 15.99 6.26 7.82
N TYR A 95 15.64 4.99 7.58
CA TYR A 95 16.21 3.84 8.27
C TYR A 95 17.74 3.79 8.11
N ASP A 96 18.25 3.94 6.89
CA ASP A 96 19.67 3.88 6.58
C ASP A 96 20.46 5.01 7.27
N VAL A 97 19.93 6.23 7.26
CA VAL A 97 20.52 7.37 8.00
C VAL A 97 20.59 7.10 9.50
N MET A 98 19.52 6.59 10.10
CA MET A 98 19.49 6.25 11.54
C MET A 98 20.47 5.11 11.86
N ARG A 99 20.53 4.09 11.00
CA ARG A 99 21.50 2.99 11.15
C ARG A 99 22.95 3.47 11.08
N HIS A 100 23.28 4.38 10.16
CA HIS A 100 24.60 5.00 10.08
C HIS A 100 24.90 5.89 11.29
N ALA A 101 23.90 6.50 11.89
CA ALA A 101 24.01 7.20 13.17
C ALA A 101 24.13 6.24 14.37
N ARG A 102 24.13 4.92 14.14
CA ARG A 102 24.28 3.86 15.15
C ARG A 102 23.13 3.76 16.15
N LEU A 103 21.93 4.12 15.74
CA LEU A 103 20.74 3.85 16.52
C LEU A 103 20.46 2.34 16.54
N SER A 104 20.01 1.84 17.68
CA SER A 104 19.52 0.46 17.81
C SER A 104 18.15 0.32 17.12
N ASN A 105 17.77 -0.92 16.78
CA ASN A 105 16.45 -1.20 16.20
C ASN A 105 15.30 -0.69 17.07
N GLN A 106 15.45 -0.73 18.41
CA GLN A 106 14.48 -0.20 19.35
C GLN A 106 14.35 1.33 19.27
N GLU A 107 15.47 2.04 19.16
CA GLU A 107 15.48 3.51 19.02
C GLU A 107 14.88 3.93 17.68
N MET A 108 15.24 3.23 16.59
CA MET A 108 14.67 3.47 15.27
C MET A 108 13.15 3.20 15.25
N ALA A 109 12.72 2.06 15.80
CA ALA A 109 11.30 1.75 15.93
C ALA A 109 10.54 2.80 16.75
N GLY A 110 11.12 3.26 17.86
CA GLY A 110 10.56 4.34 18.65
C GLY A 110 10.41 5.64 17.86
N THR A 111 11.39 5.99 17.05
CA THR A 111 11.34 7.18 16.19
C THR A 111 10.19 7.10 15.17
N PHE A 112 10.06 5.98 14.46
CA PHE A 112 8.95 5.77 13.54
C PHE A 112 7.59 5.79 14.23
N ALA A 113 7.49 5.17 15.42
CA ALA A 113 6.27 5.20 16.22
C ALA A 113 5.89 6.62 16.70
N GLU A 114 6.87 7.47 17.01
CA GLU A 114 6.60 8.88 17.37
C GLU A 114 6.15 9.68 16.13
N TRP A 115 6.77 9.49 14.98
CA TRP A 115 6.31 10.11 13.72
C TRP A 115 4.89 9.69 13.37
N ASN A 116 4.52 8.44 13.62
CA ASN A 116 3.17 7.92 13.37
C ASN A 116 2.08 8.51 14.29
N LYS A 117 2.45 9.29 15.31
CA LYS A 117 1.51 10.04 16.16
C LYS A 117 1.27 11.48 15.69
N THR A 118 1.88 11.87 14.58
CA THR A 118 1.83 13.22 14.04
C THR A 118 0.93 13.28 12.79
N GLU A 119 0.96 14.39 12.09
CA GLU A 119 0.32 14.58 10.79
C GLU A 119 0.85 13.62 9.69
N GLN A 120 1.94 12.90 9.97
CA GLN A 120 2.53 11.89 9.08
C GLN A 120 1.98 10.49 9.33
N GLU A 121 0.96 10.34 10.17
CA GLU A 121 0.35 9.05 10.47
C GLU A 121 0.09 8.25 9.21
N SER A 122 0.65 7.05 9.14
CA SER A 122 0.46 6.15 8.00
C SER A 122 0.66 4.69 8.38
N TYR A 123 0.00 3.80 7.62
CA TYR A 123 0.20 2.36 7.76
C TYR A 123 1.67 1.95 7.60
N LEU A 124 2.40 2.58 6.68
CA LEU A 124 3.80 2.25 6.43
C LEU A 124 4.71 2.61 7.61
N LEU A 125 4.45 3.71 8.32
CA LEU A 125 5.16 4.05 9.56
C LEU A 125 4.87 3.04 10.67
N ASP A 126 3.62 2.64 10.82
CA ASP A 126 3.22 1.66 11.85
C ASP A 126 3.89 0.30 11.62
N ILE A 127 3.80 -0.23 10.40
CA ILE A 127 4.40 -1.53 10.08
C ILE A 127 5.94 -1.48 10.14
N THR A 128 6.56 -0.37 9.74
CA THR A 128 8.01 -0.19 9.83
C THR A 128 8.49 -0.27 11.28
N SER A 129 7.81 0.44 12.18
CA SER A 129 8.08 0.35 13.61
C SER A 129 7.95 -1.09 14.14
N THR A 130 6.90 -1.79 13.73
CA THR A 130 6.63 -3.18 14.11
C THR A 130 7.70 -4.15 13.59
N ILE A 131 8.09 -4.02 12.31
CA ILE A 131 9.09 -4.89 11.66
C ILE A 131 10.46 -4.75 12.34
N LEU A 132 10.85 -3.54 12.71
CA LEU A 132 12.13 -3.30 13.41
C LEU A 132 12.24 -4.00 14.76
N LEU A 133 11.11 -4.26 15.41
CA LEU A 133 11.04 -4.99 16.68
C LEU A 133 10.82 -6.50 16.53
N LYS A 134 10.52 -6.97 15.31
CA LYS A 134 10.24 -8.38 15.06
C LYS A 134 11.49 -9.22 15.26
N LYS A 135 11.42 -10.19 16.17
CA LYS A 135 12.51 -11.14 16.40
C LYS A 135 12.42 -12.34 15.47
N ASP A 136 13.57 -12.92 15.19
CA ASP A 136 13.72 -14.13 14.38
C ASP A 136 12.99 -15.33 15.01
N SER A 137 12.99 -15.42 16.34
CA SER A 137 12.26 -16.46 17.10
C SER A 137 10.74 -16.40 16.94
N ASP A 138 10.18 -15.28 16.45
CA ASP A 138 8.75 -15.09 16.26
C ASP A 138 8.27 -15.56 14.86
N VAL A 139 9.20 -16.10 14.06
CA VAL A 139 8.89 -16.59 12.70
C VAL A 139 8.90 -18.11 12.68
N ASP A 140 7.80 -18.71 12.25
CA ASP A 140 7.66 -20.16 12.14
C ASP A 140 8.75 -20.76 11.23
N GLY A 141 9.40 -21.81 11.73
CA GLY A 141 10.46 -22.53 11.00
C GLY A 141 11.86 -21.90 11.11
N CYS A 142 12.02 -20.77 11.77
CA CYS A 142 13.33 -20.22 12.10
C CYS A 142 13.91 -20.85 13.36
N LYS A 143 15.26 -20.92 13.42
CA LYS A 143 15.93 -21.33 14.67
C LYS A 143 15.76 -20.20 15.69
N PRO A 144 15.37 -20.51 16.94
CA PRO A 144 15.24 -19.48 17.97
C PRO A 144 16.55 -18.70 18.12
N SER A 145 16.46 -17.39 17.94
CA SER A 145 17.57 -16.46 18.22
C SER A 145 17.00 -15.16 18.77
N ASP A 146 17.78 -14.42 19.54
CA ASP A 146 17.41 -13.09 20.03
C ASP A 146 17.66 -11.97 19.02
N ALA A 147 18.13 -12.33 17.81
CA ALA A 147 18.37 -11.35 16.74
C ALA A 147 17.06 -10.80 16.18
N PHE A 148 17.08 -9.55 15.76
CA PHE A 148 15.96 -8.98 15.02
C PHE A 148 15.94 -9.50 13.60
N LEU A 149 14.75 -9.72 13.07
CA LEU A 149 14.58 -10.26 11.71
C LEU A 149 15.24 -9.36 10.65
N VAL A 150 15.14 -8.05 10.81
CA VAL A 150 15.72 -7.06 9.89
C VAL A 150 17.25 -7.18 9.77
N ASP A 151 17.95 -7.60 10.83
CA ASP A 151 19.41 -7.77 10.82
C ASP A 151 19.86 -9.00 10.02
N ARG A 152 18.93 -9.86 9.61
CA ARG A 152 19.20 -11.05 8.78
C ARG A 152 18.97 -10.83 7.31
N ILE A 153 18.37 -9.72 6.93
CA ILE A 153 18.23 -9.33 5.52
C ILE A 153 19.62 -8.91 5.06
N GLN A 154 20.23 -9.74 4.23
CA GLN A 154 21.51 -9.45 3.59
C GLN A 154 21.24 -8.80 2.23
N ASP A 155 22.08 -7.81 1.90
CA ASP A 155 22.10 -7.13 0.59
C ASP A 155 22.44 -8.11 -0.54
#